data_4c4ce5b0db708197c811d0ad0bb90557
#
_entry.id   4c4ce5b0db708197c811d0ad0bb90557
#
_cell.length_a   1.000
_cell.length_b   1.000
_cell.length_c   1.000
_cell.angle_alpha   90.00
_cell.angle_beta   90.00
_cell.angle_gamma   90.00
#
_symmetry.space_group_name_H-M   'P 1'
#
loop_
_entity.id
_entity.type
_entity.pdbx_description
1 polymer ?
#
loop_
_entity_poly.entity_id
_entity_poly.type
_entity_poly.pdbx_seq_one_letter_code
_entity_poly.pdbx_strand_id
1 'polypeptide(L)'
;MASAETKSLMQKLGIKIVPLASKGLMRFEDVELGEDLLVAGYPYGEIFSSTIKVTKGIVSAVRGLGDDSSQFQMDAAVQPGSSGGPIYDGNGNIVGVVIAQLNKLKFAKMTGSMPENVSFGIKASTVRQFLKTSGLPTKWSRRSKPMTSKELARIAKSQTVMVMCHR
;
A
#
# COMPACT_ATOMS: atom_id res chain seq x y z
N MET A 1 -1.67 7.48 -19.56
CA MET A 1 -0.27 7.55 -20.04
C MET A 1 0.27 8.91 -19.68
N ALA A 2 1.49 9.01 -19.15
CA ALA A 2 2.11 10.31 -18.92
C ALA A 2 2.32 11.03 -20.25
N SER A 3 2.12 12.36 -20.29
CA SER A 3 2.36 13.16 -21.49
C SER A 3 3.83 13.07 -21.96
N ALA A 4 4.10 13.41 -23.21
CA ALA A 4 5.48 13.44 -23.74
C ALA A 4 6.37 14.38 -22.92
N GLU A 5 5.83 15.51 -22.46
CA GLU A 5 6.52 16.48 -21.60
C GLU A 5 6.85 15.91 -20.23
N THR A 6 5.90 15.18 -19.59
CA THR A 6 6.13 14.52 -18.31
C THR A 6 7.23 13.46 -18.41
N LYS A 7 7.25 12.69 -19.50
CA LYS A 7 8.31 11.70 -19.75
C LYS A 7 9.67 12.37 -19.94
N SER A 8 9.73 13.46 -20.71
CA SER A 8 10.95 14.23 -20.94
C SER A 8 11.49 14.82 -19.64
N LEU A 9 10.62 15.38 -18.78
CA LEU A 9 11.02 15.94 -17.50
C LEU A 9 11.55 14.84 -16.55
N MET A 10 10.88 13.73 -16.46
CA MET A 10 11.32 12.57 -15.64
C MET A 10 12.67 12.04 -16.11
N GLN A 11 12.88 11.97 -17.42
CA GLN A 11 14.16 11.53 -18.00
C GLN A 11 15.30 12.51 -17.70
N LYS A 12 15.05 13.82 -17.74
CA LYS A 12 16.01 14.86 -17.35
C LYS A 12 16.37 14.81 -15.87
N LEU A 13 15.43 14.37 -15.02
CA LEU A 13 15.62 14.19 -13.57
C LEU A 13 16.24 12.82 -13.21
N GLY A 14 16.61 12.00 -14.20
CA GLY A 14 17.15 10.67 -13.96
C GLY A 14 16.13 9.66 -13.41
N ILE A 15 14.82 9.97 -13.47
CA ILE A 15 13.76 9.10 -12.97
C ILE A 15 13.51 7.99 -13.98
N LYS A 16 13.81 6.76 -13.60
CA LYS A 16 13.54 5.58 -14.44
C LYS A 16 12.04 5.29 -14.43
N ILE A 17 11.39 5.43 -15.59
CA ILE A 17 10.00 5.03 -15.76
C ILE A 17 9.93 3.51 -15.91
N VAL A 18 9.36 2.83 -14.93
CA VAL A 18 9.09 1.40 -15.00
C VAL A 18 7.64 1.22 -15.46
N PRO A 19 7.40 0.54 -16.61
CA PRO A 19 6.03 0.23 -17.00
C PRO A 19 5.41 -0.75 -16.01
N LEU A 20 4.43 -0.29 -15.24
CA LEU A 20 3.66 -1.15 -14.35
C LEU A 20 2.64 -1.97 -15.15
N ALA A 21 2.44 -3.22 -14.74
CA ALA A 21 1.43 -4.09 -15.33
C ALA A 21 0.05 -3.42 -15.29
N SER A 22 -0.55 -3.22 -16.46
CA SER A 22 -1.68 -2.32 -16.67
C SER A 22 -3.06 -2.94 -16.43
N LYS A 23 -3.15 -4.13 -15.83
CA LYS A 23 -4.45 -4.73 -15.51
C LYS A 23 -5.00 -4.12 -14.22
N GLY A 24 -6.32 -3.82 -14.20
CA GLY A 24 -6.99 -3.15 -13.08
C GLY A 24 -6.48 -3.61 -11.72
N LEU A 25 -6.10 -2.67 -10.90
CA LEU A 25 -5.34 -2.93 -9.68
C LEU A 25 -6.21 -2.80 -8.43
N MET A 26 -7.10 -1.81 -8.40
CA MET A 26 -7.84 -1.44 -7.20
C MET A 26 -9.24 -2.08 -7.19
N ARG A 27 -9.66 -2.58 -6.03
CA ARG A 27 -11.05 -2.99 -5.79
C ARG A 27 -11.95 -1.75 -5.67
N PHE A 28 -13.21 -1.91 -6.08
CA PHE A 28 -14.19 -0.82 -5.99
C PHE A 28 -14.72 -0.65 -4.56
N GLU A 29 -15.04 -1.74 -3.91
CA GLU A 29 -15.57 -1.83 -2.56
C GLU A 29 -14.45 -1.63 -1.52
N ASP A 30 -14.79 -1.00 -0.41
CA ASP A 30 -13.88 -0.90 0.74
C ASP A 30 -13.73 -2.24 1.46
N VAL A 31 -12.78 -2.30 2.37
CA VAL A 31 -12.49 -3.49 3.17
C VAL A 31 -13.57 -3.76 4.22
N GLU A 32 -13.75 -5.05 4.56
CA GLU A 32 -14.61 -5.50 5.63
C GLU A 32 -13.79 -6.00 6.83
N LEU A 33 -14.41 -5.98 8.02
CA LEU A 33 -13.78 -6.48 9.25
C LEU A 33 -13.47 -7.97 9.12
N GLY A 34 -12.25 -8.36 9.50
CA GLY A 34 -11.79 -9.75 9.43
C GLY A 34 -11.31 -10.21 8.05
N GLU A 35 -11.34 -9.36 7.04
CA GLU A 35 -10.88 -9.68 5.69
C GLU A 35 -9.37 -9.93 5.67
N ASP A 36 -8.93 -11.02 5.02
CA ASP A 36 -7.52 -11.36 4.83
C ASP A 36 -6.78 -10.34 3.98
N LEU A 37 -5.59 -9.94 4.42
CA LEU A 37 -4.75 -8.97 3.73
C LEU A 37 -3.33 -9.48 3.50
N LEU A 38 -2.72 -9.04 2.39
CA LEU A 38 -1.29 -9.15 2.15
C LEU A 38 -0.73 -7.75 1.86
N VAL A 39 0.25 -7.35 2.66
CA VAL A 39 0.97 -6.09 2.52
C VAL A 39 2.30 -6.33 1.84
N ALA A 40 2.69 -5.44 0.91
CA ALA A 40 3.97 -5.53 0.22
C ALA A 40 4.72 -4.19 0.29
N GLY A 41 6.05 -4.25 0.40
CA GLY A 41 6.89 -3.06 0.46
C GLY A 41 8.38 -3.37 0.52
N TYR A 42 9.16 -2.32 0.72
CA TYR A 42 10.62 -2.38 0.87
C TYR A 42 11.04 -1.77 2.23
N PRO A 43 10.68 -2.42 3.36
CA PRO A 43 11.00 -1.90 4.68
C PRO A 43 12.51 -1.82 4.88
N TYR A 44 12.95 -0.69 5.44
CA TYR A 44 14.34 -0.35 5.72
C TYR A 44 15.27 -0.34 4.50
N GLY A 45 14.72 -0.42 3.27
CA GLY A 45 15.48 -0.30 2.02
C GLY A 45 16.77 -1.13 2.00
N GLU A 46 17.88 -0.46 1.74
CA GLU A 46 19.19 -1.10 1.61
C GLU A 46 19.78 -1.63 2.93
N ILE A 47 19.30 -1.17 4.09
CA ILE A 47 19.84 -1.59 5.41
C ILE A 47 19.67 -3.09 5.63
N PHE A 48 18.49 -3.64 5.26
CA PHE A 48 18.23 -5.07 5.43
C PHE A 48 18.29 -5.85 4.12
N SER A 49 17.68 -5.35 3.07
CA SER A 49 17.63 -6.02 1.76
C SER A 49 16.88 -5.17 0.75
N SER A 50 17.40 -5.05 -0.45
CA SER A 50 16.74 -4.42 -1.61
C SER A 50 15.59 -5.27 -2.20
N THR A 51 15.30 -6.45 -1.63
CA THR A 51 14.21 -7.31 -2.09
C THR A 51 12.88 -6.91 -1.45
N ILE A 52 11.80 -7.07 -2.23
CA ILE A 52 10.44 -6.87 -1.71
C ILE A 52 10.14 -7.82 -0.55
N LYS A 53 9.46 -7.31 0.46
CA LYS A 53 8.94 -8.10 1.58
C LYS A 53 7.42 -8.09 1.56
N VAL A 54 6.83 -9.19 2.00
CA VAL A 54 5.38 -9.34 2.14
C VAL A 54 5.04 -9.82 3.54
N THR A 55 3.96 -9.28 4.11
CA THR A 55 3.39 -9.72 5.39
C THR A 55 1.90 -9.97 5.20
N LYS A 56 1.33 -10.89 6.00
CA LYS A 56 -0.10 -11.17 6.05
C LYS A 56 -0.69 -10.68 7.35
N GLY A 57 -1.98 -10.41 7.32
CA GLY A 57 -2.81 -10.08 8.45
C GLY A 57 -4.27 -9.98 8.03
N ILE A 58 -5.08 -9.39 8.89
CA ILE A 58 -6.50 -9.14 8.64
C ILE A 58 -6.86 -7.67 8.87
N VAL A 59 -8.02 -7.26 8.41
CA VAL A 59 -8.64 -5.99 8.78
C VAL A 59 -9.10 -6.08 10.23
N SER A 60 -8.45 -5.34 11.13
CA SER A 60 -8.78 -5.32 12.57
C SER A 60 -9.83 -4.27 12.92
N ALA A 61 -9.95 -3.20 12.14
CA ALA A 61 -11.02 -2.20 12.23
C ALA A 61 -11.20 -1.49 10.90
N VAL A 62 -12.45 -1.14 10.57
CA VAL A 62 -12.79 -0.44 9.30
C VAL A 62 -12.63 1.08 9.37
N ARG A 63 -12.07 1.59 10.47
CA ARG A 63 -11.71 2.99 10.68
C ARG A 63 -10.27 3.10 11.16
N GLY A 64 -9.65 4.24 10.86
CA GLY A 64 -8.29 4.55 11.29
C GLY A 64 -8.20 5.20 12.67
N LEU A 65 -7.06 5.79 12.96
CA LEU A 65 -6.81 6.51 14.20
C LEU A 65 -7.80 7.66 14.38
N GLY A 66 -8.41 7.76 15.57
CA GLY A 66 -9.40 8.81 15.88
C GLY A 66 -10.68 8.68 15.05
N ASP A 67 -11.08 7.46 14.72
CA ASP A 67 -12.26 7.15 13.89
C ASP A 67 -12.20 7.69 12.45
N ASP A 68 -11.00 7.92 11.92
CA ASP A 68 -10.81 8.37 10.53
C ASP A 68 -11.44 7.39 9.54
N SER A 69 -12.49 7.83 8.85
CA SER A 69 -13.24 7.04 7.89
C SER A 69 -12.48 6.77 6.57
N SER A 70 -11.44 7.54 6.28
CA SER A 70 -10.58 7.39 5.09
C SER A 70 -9.56 6.24 5.22
N GLN A 71 -9.43 5.71 6.44
CA GLN A 71 -8.45 4.70 6.82
C GLN A 71 -9.10 3.45 7.36
N PHE A 72 -8.31 2.39 7.50
CA PHE A 72 -8.65 1.18 8.23
C PHE A 72 -7.42 0.68 9.02
N GLN A 73 -7.66 -0.11 10.06
CA GLN A 73 -6.63 -0.74 10.86
C GLN A 73 -6.43 -2.20 10.43
N MET A 74 -5.20 -2.67 10.51
CA MET A 74 -4.81 -4.07 10.24
C MET A 74 -3.74 -4.53 11.24
N ASP A 75 -3.67 -5.83 11.45
CA ASP A 75 -2.66 -6.47 12.30
C ASP A 75 -1.41 -6.93 11.52
N ALA A 76 -1.41 -6.80 10.19
CA ALA A 76 -0.23 -7.08 9.37
C ALA A 76 0.96 -6.24 9.81
N ALA A 77 2.11 -6.88 10.00
CA ALA A 77 3.34 -6.19 10.38
C ALA A 77 3.80 -5.22 9.28
N VAL A 78 3.90 -3.95 9.63
CA VAL A 78 4.40 -2.88 8.77
C VAL A 78 5.62 -2.24 9.42
N GLN A 79 6.65 -1.97 8.63
CA GLN A 79 7.90 -1.37 9.10
C GLN A 79 8.18 -0.06 8.32
N PRO A 80 9.03 0.85 8.85
CA PRO A 80 9.49 2.03 8.13
C PRO A 80 10.03 1.68 6.74
N GLY A 81 9.60 2.42 5.72
CA GLY A 81 9.90 2.14 4.31
C GLY A 81 8.81 1.35 3.58
N SER A 82 7.82 0.77 4.29
CA SER A 82 6.65 0.15 3.65
C SER A 82 5.56 1.16 3.28
N SER A 83 5.64 2.40 3.75
CA SER A 83 4.66 3.46 3.45
C SER A 83 4.53 3.69 1.95
N GLY A 84 3.30 3.83 1.46
CA GLY A 84 3.00 3.90 0.03
C GLY A 84 2.90 2.54 -0.65
N GLY A 85 3.26 1.45 0.05
CA GLY A 85 3.12 0.09 -0.47
C GLY A 85 1.67 -0.35 -0.59
N PRO A 86 1.35 -1.25 -1.54
CA PRO A 86 0.00 -1.75 -1.75
C PRO A 86 -0.41 -2.75 -0.67
N ILE A 87 -1.70 -2.72 -0.34
CA ILE A 87 -2.39 -3.70 0.49
C ILE A 87 -3.35 -4.47 -0.43
N TYR A 88 -3.20 -5.79 -0.48
CA TYR A 88 -3.99 -6.68 -1.33
C TYR A 88 -5.01 -7.47 -0.53
N ASP A 89 -6.18 -7.73 -1.13
CA ASP A 89 -7.12 -8.75 -0.66
C ASP A 89 -6.68 -10.16 -1.09
N GLY A 90 -7.42 -11.18 -0.66
CA GLY A 90 -7.19 -12.58 -1.04
C GLY A 90 -7.33 -12.90 -2.53
N ASN A 91 -7.88 -11.99 -3.33
CA ASN A 91 -8.08 -12.13 -4.78
C ASN A 91 -7.01 -11.35 -5.60
N GLY A 92 -6.08 -10.68 -4.94
CA GLY A 92 -5.02 -9.88 -5.58
C GLY A 92 -5.48 -8.53 -6.09
N ASN A 93 -6.54 -7.97 -5.53
CA ASN A 93 -6.93 -6.59 -5.74
C ASN A 93 -6.26 -5.69 -4.71
N ILE A 94 -5.88 -4.48 -5.09
CA ILE A 94 -5.44 -3.46 -4.13
C ILE A 94 -6.66 -2.89 -3.42
N VAL A 95 -6.69 -3.03 -2.10
CA VAL A 95 -7.76 -2.54 -1.21
C VAL A 95 -7.34 -1.31 -0.41
N GLY A 96 -6.06 -0.98 -0.45
CA GLY A 96 -5.54 0.19 0.23
C GLY A 96 -4.05 0.40 0.00
N VAL A 97 -3.55 1.46 0.63
CA VAL A 97 -2.14 1.85 0.61
C VAL A 97 -1.65 2.02 2.04
N VAL A 98 -0.48 1.47 2.35
CA VAL A 98 0.13 1.53 3.68
C VAL A 98 0.42 2.97 4.06
N ILE A 99 0.03 3.37 5.28
CA ILE A 99 0.48 4.62 5.90
C ILE A 99 1.67 4.33 6.82
N ALA A 100 2.51 5.35 7.04
CA ALA A 100 3.58 5.27 8.01
C ALA A 100 3.02 4.90 9.39
N GLN A 101 3.75 4.04 10.11
CA GLN A 101 3.39 3.66 11.48
C GLN A 101 3.12 4.87 12.37
N LEU A 102 2.16 4.70 13.28
CA LEU A 102 2.07 5.50 14.50
C LEU A 102 3.46 5.65 15.12
N ASN A 103 3.78 6.86 15.54
CA ASN A 103 4.95 7.06 16.40
C ASN A 103 4.71 6.31 17.72
N LYS A 104 5.15 5.04 17.76
CA LYS A 104 4.96 4.13 18.90
C LYS A 104 5.44 4.73 20.20
N LEU A 105 6.52 5.51 20.17
CA LEU A 105 7.06 6.22 21.34
C LEU A 105 6.11 7.31 21.84
N LYS A 106 5.50 8.08 20.93
CA LYS A 106 4.52 9.12 21.31
C LYS A 106 3.26 8.47 21.88
N PHE A 107 2.80 7.38 21.28
CA PHE A 107 1.65 6.64 21.76
C PHE A 107 1.91 6.00 23.13
N ALA A 108 3.07 5.35 23.30
CA ALA A 108 3.47 4.77 24.58
C ALA A 108 3.57 5.79 25.72
N LYS A 109 4.04 7.02 25.42
CA LYS A 109 4.06 8.12 26.39
C LYS A 109 2.65 8.58 26.81
N MET A 110 1.67 8.48 25.92
CA MET A 110 0.29 8.90 26.20
C MET A 110 -0.54 7.83 26.90
N THR A 111 -0.29 6.57 26.60
CA THR A 111 -1.13 5.43 27.06
C THR A 111 -0.45 4.52 28.07
N GLY A 112 0.86 4.67 28.26
CA GLY A 112 1.65 3.76 29.13
C GLY A 112 1.93 2.39 28.51
N SER A 113 1.49 2.11 27.28
CA SER A 113 1.69 0.82 26.62
C SER A 113 2.15 1.00 25.16
N MET A 114 2.97 0.07 24.67
CA MET A 114 3.32 0.01 23.25
C MET A 114 2.25 -0.79 22.48
N PRO A 115 1.61 -0.20 21.46
CA PRO A 115 0.71 -0.97 20.61
C PRO A 115 1.52 -1.95 19.77
N GLU A 116 1.19 -3.23 19.88
CA GLU A 116 1.70 -4.27 19.00
C GLU A 116 0.68 -4.58 17.91
N ASN A 117 1.15 -4.91 16.71
CA ASN A 117 0.32 -5.32 15.58
C ASN A 117 -0.79 -4.32 15.22
N VAL A 118 -0.51 -3.02 15.36
CA VAL A 118 -1.40 -1.93 14.94
C VAL A 118 -0.76 -1.19 13.79
N SER A 119 -1.30 -1.39 12.61
CA SER A 119 -0.89 -0.73 11.36
C SER A 119 -2.11 -0.16 10.66
N PHE A 120 -1.92 0.83 9.81
CA PHE A 120 -3.02 1.51 9.12
C PHE A 120 -2.82 1.53 7.61
N GLY A 121 -3.93 1.46 6.90
CA GLY A 121 -4.02 1.64 5.46
C GLY A 121 -5.01 2.74 5.08
N ILE A 122 -4.71 3.50 4.03
CA ILE A 122 -5.66 4.38 3.37
C ILE A 122 -6.54 3.51 2.48
N LYS A 123 -7.86 3.65 2.59
CA LYS A 123 -8.83 2.89 1.78
C LYS A 123 -8.67 3.14 0.29
N ALA A 124 -8.95 2.13 -0.51
CA ALA A 124 -8.94 2.23 -1.97
C ALA A 124 -9.89 3.32 -2.50
N SER A 125 -11.05 3.54 -1.85
CA SER A 125 -11.99 4.61 -2.18
C SER A 125 -11.36 6.01 -2.04
N THR A 126 -10.61 6.25 -0.97
CA THR A 126 -9.89 7.51 -0.71
C THR A 126 -8.78 7.72 -1.73
N VAL A 127 -7.95 6.70 -1.98
CA VAL A 127 -6.88 6.74 -3.00
C VAL A 127 -7.47 7.04 -4.38
N ARG A 128 -8.59 6.41 -4.72
CA ARG A 128 -9.31 6.65 -5.97
C ARG A 128 -9.75 8.09 -6.11
N GLN A 129 -10.36 8.66 -5.07
CA GLN A 129 -10.80 10.05 -5.09
C GLN A 129 -9.63 10.99 -5.33
N PHE A 130 -8.51 10.77 -4.64
CA PHE A 130 -7.28 11.55 -4.84
C PHE A 130 -6.76 11.45 -6.28
N LEU A 131 -6.66 10.25 -6.85
CA LEU A 131 -6.20 10.06 -8.22
C LEU A 131 -7.13 10.72 -9.23
N LYS A 132 -8.46 10.61 -9.04
CA LYS A 132 -9.46 11.23 -9.91
C LYS A 132 -9.36 12.76 -9.88
N THR A 133 -9.26 13.36 -8.70
CA THR A 133 -9.12 14.83 -8.57
C THR A 133 -7.79 15.34 -9.12
N SER A 134 -6.76 14.50 -9.12
CA SER A 134 -5.45 14.79 -9.71
C SER A 134 -5.40 14.52 -11.23
N GLY A 135 -6.51 14.18 -11.88
CA GLY A 135 -6.57 13.88 -13.31
C GLY A 135 -5.84 12.60 -13.73
N LEU A 136 -5.54 11.71 -12.77
CA LEU A 136 -4.84 10.46 -13.03
C LEU A 136 -5.82 9.32 -13.32
N PRO A 137 -5.52 8.46 -14.32
CA PRO A 137 -6.40 7.35 -14.67
C PRO A 137 -6.40 6.30 -13.56
N THR A 138 -7.58 5.80 -13.23
CA THR A 138 -7.79 4.67 -12.32
C THR A 138 -8.32 3.47 -13.09
N LYS A 139 -7.75 2.30 -12.84
CA LYS A 139 -8.23 1.03 -13.41
C LYS A 139 -8.71 0.13 -12.29
N TRP A 140 -9.95 -0.35 -12.43
CA TRP A 140 -10.58 -1.25 -11.48
C TRP A 140 -10.18 -2.69 -11.76
N SER A 141 -9.96 -3.43 -10.67
CA SER A 141 -9.87 -4.87 -10.71
C SER A 141 -11.25 -5.51 -10.54
N ARG A 142 -11.49 -6.58 -11.32
CA ARG A 142 -12.66 -7.45 -11.16
C ARG A 142 -12.24 -8.87 -10.78
N ARG A 143 -11.08 -9.03 -10.16
CA ARG A 143 -10.62 -10.34 -9.71
C ARG A 143 -11.51 -10.80 -8.56
N SER A 144 -12.06 -12.00 -8.68
CA SER A 144 -12.90 -12.64 -7.66
C SER A 144 -12.41 -14.03 -7.28
N LYS A 145 -11.36 -14.54 -7.95
CA LYS A 145 -10.82 -15.86 -7.69
C LYS A 145 -9.78 -15.77 -6.57
N PRO A 146 -9.94 -16.54 -5.47
CA PRO A 146 -8.97 -16.60 -4.40
C PRO A 146 -7.59 -17.06 -4.89
N MET A 147 -6.55 -16.47 -4.32
CA MET A 147 -5.16 -16.74 -4.65
C MET A 147 -4.39 -17.19 -3.41
N THR A 148 -3.40 -18.02 -3.61
CA THR A 148 -2.44 -18.39 -2.58
C THR A 148 -1.52 -17.21 -2.24
N SER A 149 -0.95 -17.19 -1.04
CA SER A 149 0.04 -16.17 -0.66
C SER A 149 1.22 -16.08 -1.62
N LYS A 150 1.62 -17.21 -2.23
CA LYS A 150 2.69 -17.27 -3.24
C LYS A 150 2.30 -16.56 -4.53
N GLU A 151 1.06 -16.70 -4.98
CA GLU A 151 0.52 -16.01 -6.16
C GLU A 151 0.39 -14.51 -5.90
N LEU A 152 -0.15 -14.12 -4.73
CA LEU A 152 -0.23 -12.72 -4.29
C LEU A 152 1.15 -12.08 -4.23
N ALA A 153 2.16 -12.76 -3.67
CA ALA A 153 3.54 -12.25 -3.62
C ALA A 153 4.15 -12.05 -5.01
N ARG A 154 3.82 -12.90 -5.99
CA ARG A 154 4.26 -12.71 -7.40
C ARG A 154 3.62 -11.46 -8.01
N ILE A 155 2.32 -11.22 -7.76
CA ILE A 155 1.63 -10.01 -8.20
C ILE A 155 2.28 -8.79 -7.55
N ALA A 156 2.45 -8.80 -6.24
CA ALA A 156 3.07 -7.73 -5.49
C ALA A 156 4.47 -7.38 -6.03
N LYS A 157 5.31 -8.38 -6.29
CA LYS A 157 6.65 -8.19 -6.87
C LYS A 157 6.60 -7.48 -8.23
N SER A 158 5.57 -7.72 -9.04
CA SER A 158 5.45 -7.10 -10.38
C SER A 158 4.84 -5.70 -10.35
N GLN A 159 4.23 -5.29 -9.23
CA GLN A 159 3.46 -4.05 -9.12
C GLN A 159 4.04 -3.05 -8.12
N THR A 160 4.92 -3.49 -7.22
CA THR A 160 5.51 -2.64 -6.19
C THR A 160 6.93 -2.23 -6.59
N VAL A 161 7.23 -0.95 -6.48
CA VAL A 161 8.55 -0.38 -6.77
C VAL A 161 9.08 0.37 -5.55
N MET A 162 10.40 0.37 -5.39
CA MET A 162 11.07 1.22 -4.42
C MET A 162 11.42 2.56 -5.07
N VAL A 163 11.02 3.65 -4.43
CA VAL A 163 11.38 5.01 -4.88
C VAL A 163 12.54 5.50 -4.00
N MET A 164 13.65 5.83 -4.63
CA MET A 164 14.83 6.37 -3.96
C MET A 164 15.14 7.77 -4.49
N CYS A 165 15.43 8.70 -3.57
CA CYS A 165 15.87 10.05 -3.89
C CYS A 165 17.38 10.12 -3.65
N HIS A 166 18.18 10.27 -4.69
CA HIS A 166 19.60 10.53 -4.57
C HIS A 166 19.82 12.06 -4.52
N ARG A 167 20.50 12.52 -3.48
CA ARG A 167 20.96 13.90 -3.34
C ARG A 167 22.35 14.05 -3.88
#